data_9e893bf02496725c30000b2f2d43c2c4
#
_entry.id   9e893bf02496725c30000b2f2d43c2c4
#
_cell.length_a   1.000
_cell.length_b   1.000
_cell.length_c   1.000
_cell.angle_alpha   90.00
_cell.angle_beta   90.00
_cell.angle_gamma   90.00
#
_symmetry.space_group_name_H-M   'P 1'
#
loop_
_entity.id
_entity.type
_entity.pdbx_description
1 polymer ?
#
loop_
_entity_poly.entity_id
_entity_poly.type
_entity_poly.pdbx_seq_one_letter_code
_entity_poly.pdbx_strand_id
1 'polypeptide(L)'
;TDPAEGSGYTYTHDLGIQGMQKNIGLDDSQIVRKNNVSDSDATAIENAMRECVEEGCNIIFATSWGFMDTCEALAEEYPDVIFSHGTGYKSNGVNFNNYFGRIYQARYLAGIAAGMKTESNKLGYVAAMGQENSEVTGGINAFAMGAYSVNPDCEVYVKVTNSWFDPEGETQAAQALVDLGCDVIAQHCDTPNPQTVAEQNGVWGVGYNSDMSKDAPGAVLTSVMWDWSVYYTYAVQSVID
;
A
#
# COMPACT_ATOMS: atom_id res chain seq x y z
N THR A 1 9.01 -3.27 -5.83
CA THR A 1 8.48 -4.15 -6.91
C THR A 1 8.35 -3.36 -8.21
N ASP A 2 8.19 -4.06 -9.33
CA ASP A 2 7.98 -3.47 -10.64
C ASP A 2 6.48 -3.22 -10.87
N PRO A 3 6.05 -2.03 -11.34
CA PRO A 3 4.65 -1.79 -11.69
C PRO A 3 4.08 -2.79 -12.71
N ALA A 4 4.94 -3.37 -13.57
CA ALA A 4 4.55 -4.37 -14.56
C ALA A 4 3.99 -5.66 -13.95
N GLU A 5 4.21 -5.93 -12.67
CA GLU A 5 3.62 -7.08 -11.97
C GLU A 5 2.09 -6.98 -11.86
N GLY A 6 1.53 -5.78 -12.02
CA GLY A 6 0.08 -5.56 -12.06
C GLY A 6 -0.64 -5.71 -10.71
N SER A 7 0.11 -5.75 -9.61
CA SER A 7 -0.39 -5.81 -8.23
C SER A 7 0.60 -5.14 -7.27
N GLY A 8 0.21 -4.99 -6.01
CA GLY A 8 1.05 -4.45 -4.95
C GLY A 8 1.12 -2.93 -4.90
N TYR A 9 1.87 -2.43 -3.93
CA TYR A 9 1.93 -1.01 -3.58
C TYR A 9 2.50 -0.14 -4.72
N THR A 10 3.62 -0.56 -5.33
CA THR A 10 4.25 0.18 -6.45
C THR A 10 3.32 0.29 -7.66
N TYR A 11 2.58 -0.76 -7.97
CA TYR A 11 1.59 -0.75 -9.04
C TYR A 11 0.49 0.30 -8.81
N THR A 12 -0.01 0.44 -7.59
CA THR A 12 -1.04 1.44 -7.29
C THR A 12 -0.52 2.87 -7.41
N HIS A 13 0.75 3.11 -7.08
CA HIS A 13 1.39 4.40 -7.34
C HIS A 13 1.51 4.70 -8.83
N ASP A 14 1.86 3.71 -9.65
CA ASP A 14 1.89 3.89 -11.12
C ASP A 14 0.50 4.19 -11.69
N LEU A 15 -0.55 3.51 -11.20
CA LEU A 15 -1.94 3.86 -11.55
C LEU A 15 -2.28 5.29 -11.15
N GLY A 16 -1.81 5.74 -9.98
CA GLY A 16 -1.96 7.11 -9.51
C GLY A 16 -1.27 8.13 -10.43
N ILE A 17 -0.06 7.82 -10.90
CA ILE A 17 0.68 8.64 -11.87
C ILE A 17 -0.08 8.72 -13.20
N GLN A 18 -0.55 7.60 -13.72
CA GLN A 18 -1.34 7.56 -14.96
C GLN A 18 -2.64 8.37 -14.82
N GLY A 19 -3.33 8.27 -13.69
CA GLY A 19 -4.52 9.04 -13.39
C GLY A 19 -4.24 10.54 -13.33
N MET A 20 -3.19 10.96 -12.63
CA MET A 20 -2.73 12.34 -12.55
C MET A 20 -2.36 12.88 -13.93
N GLN A 21 -1.58 12.14 -14.70
CA GLN A 21 -1.16 12.49 -16.06
C GLN A 21 -2.37 12.78 -16.95
N LYS A 22 -3.38 11.91 -16.91
CA LYS A 22 -4.62 12.08 -17.64
C LYS A 22 -5.42 13.30 -17.17
N ASN A 23 -5.52 13.52 -15.85
CA ASN A 23 -6.31 14.61 -15.26
C ASN A 23 -5.75 15.99 -15.59
N ILE A 24 -4.41 16.12 -15.64
CA ILE A 24 -3.69 17.37 -15.89
C ILE A 24 -3.42 17.55 -17.40
N GLY A 25 -3.28 16.46 -18.14
CA GLY A 25 -2.93 16.47 -19.57
C GLY A 25 -1.41 16.57 -19.80
N LEU A 26 -0.60 15.94 -18.96
CA LEU A 26 0.85 15.90 -19.11
C LEU A 26 1.28 14.89 -20.17
N ASP A 27 2.33 15.22 -20.91
CA ASP A 27 2.98 14.29 -21.82
C ASP A 27 3.92 13.32 -21.09
N ASP A 28 4.19 12.15 -21.67
CA ASP A 28 5.10 11.15 -21.10
C ASP A 28 6.51 11.69 -20.81
N SER A 29 6.98 12.64 -21.61
CA SER A 29 8.27 13.30 -21.44
C SER A 29 8.37 14.17 -20.16
N GLN A 30 7.23 14.46 -19.54
CA GLN A 30 7.16 15.22 -18.28
C GLN A 30 7.13 14.29 -17.04
N ILE A 31 7.15 12.98 -17.25
CA ILE A 31 7.06 11.99 -16.18
C ILE A 31 8.35 11.14 -16.14
N VAL A 32 9.13 11.31 -15.09
CA VAL A 32 10.31 10.48 -14.81
C VAL A 32 9.93 9.39 -13.81
N ARG A 33 10.30 8.16 -14.08
CA ARG A 33 10.06 7.01 -13.17
C ARG A 33 11.37 6.35 -12.80
N LYS A 34 11.62 6.19 -11.52
CA LYS A 34 12.74 5.43 -10.96
C LYS A 34 12.19 4.22 -10.21
N ASN A 35 12.14 3.08 -10.90
CA ASN A 35 11.59 1.83 -10.34
C ASN A 35 12.68 1.00 -9.65
N ASN A 36 12.26 0.08 -8.77
CA ASN A 36 13.12 -0.88 -8.09
C ASN A 36 14.25 -0.25 -7.25
N VAL A 37 14.03 0.95 -6.72
CA VAL A 37 14.93 1.59 -5.76
C VAL A 37 14.68 0.94 -4.39
N SER A 38 15.71 0.28 -3.84
CA SER A 38 15.63 -0.36 -2.53
C SER A 38 15.53 0.69 -1.43
N ASP A 39 14.52 0.59 -0.56
CA ASP A 39 14.31 1.51 0.56
C ASP A 39 15.27 1.30 1.75
N SER A 40 16.10 0.28 1.67
CA SER A 40 17.19 -0.01 2.62
C SER A 40 18.58 0.39 2.10
N ASP A 41 18.69 0.90 0.87
CA ASP A 41 19.94 1.35 0.26
C ASP A 41 19.96 2.88 0.11
N ALA A 42 20.49 3.57 1.11
CA ALA A 42 20.55 5.03 1.13
C ALA A 42 21.28 5.64 -0.09
N THR A 43 22.30 4.94 -0.63
CA THR A 43 23.04 5.41 -1.82
C THR A 43 22.18 5.30 -3.08
N ALA A 44 21.47 4.18 -3.25
CA ALA A 44 20.57 4.01 -4.38
C ALA A 44 19.42 5.03 -4.35
N ILE A 45 18.88 5.31 -3.16
CA ILE A 45 17.82 6.31 -2.95
C ILE A 45 18.31 7.69 -3.35
N GLU A 46 19.48 8.11 -2.81
CA GLU A 46 20.05 9.41 -3.10
C GLU A 46 20.35 9.59 -4.59
N ASN A 47 20.97 8.61 -5.22
CA ASN A 47 21.27 8.65 -6.64
C ASN A 47 19.99 8.80 -7.50
N ALA A 48 18.95 8.01 -7.21
CA ALA A 48 17.69 8.07 -7.94
C ALA A 48 17.01 9.45 -7.83
N MET A 49 17.04 10.07 -6.65
CA MET A 49 16.46 11.40 -6.44
C MET A 49 17.30 12.49 -7.13
N ARG A 50 18.64 12.41 -7.05
CA ARG A 50 19.53 13.35 -7.75
C ARG A 50 19.36 13.27 -9.26
N GLU A 51 19.23 12.09 -9.82
CA GLU A 51 18.92 11.90 -11.24
C GLU A 51 17.60 12.58 -11.63
N CYS A 52 16.55 12.48 -10.80
CA CYS A 52 15.29 13.19 -11.05
C CYS A 52 15.51 14.72 -11.06
N VAL A 53 16.31 15.26 -10.13
CA VAL A 53 16.65 16.68 -10.11
C VAL A 53 17.43 17.08 -11.37
N GLU A 54 18.42 16.29 -11.79
CA GLU A 54 19.24 16.52 -12.98
C GLU A 54 18.39 16.45 -14.28
N GLU A 55 17.36 15.61 -14.30
CA GLU A 55 16.39 15.53 -15.40
C GLU A 55 15.37 16.69 -15.39
N GLY A 56 15.45 17.60 -14.41
CA GLY A 56 14.64 18.82 -14.33
C GLY A 56 13.28 18.65 -13.67
N CYS A 57 13.10 17.63 -12.85
CA CYS A 57 11.85 17.44 -12.11
C CYS A 57 11.62 18.57 -11.10
N ASN A 58 10.43 19.16 -11.10
CA ASN A 58 10.02 20.20 -10.16
C ASN A 58 9.43 19.64 -8.87
N ILE A 59 8.89 18.42 -8.92
CA ILE A 59 8.36 17.68 -7.78
C ILE A 59 8.78 16.22 -7.87
N ILE A 60 9.19 15.63 -6.75
CA ILE A 60 9.61 14.25 -6.62
C ILE A 60 8.72 13.57 -5.59
N PHE A 61 8.00 12.52 -6.01
CA PHE A 61 7.21 11.66 -5.13
C PHE A 61 8.06 10.47 -4.67
N ALA A 62 8.43 10.47 -3.41
CA ALA A 62 9.19 9.39 -2.77
C ALA A 62 8.24 8.48 -1.99
N THR A 63 8.03 7.27 -2.46
CA THR A 63 6.84 6.46 -2.10
C THR A 63 7.08 5.43 -1.01
N SER A 64 8.28 5.31 -0.44
CA SER A 64 8.58 4.33 0.60
C SER A 64 9.16 4.95 1.86
N TRP A 65 8.92 4.30 3.01
CA TRP A 65 9.36 4.73 4.33
C TRP A 65 10.85 5.07 4.40
N GLY A 66 11.72 4.21 3.84
CA GLY A 66 13.17 4.39 3.88
C GLY A 66 13.69 5.60 3.10
N PHE A 67 12.84 6.29 2.32
CA PHE A 67 13.22 7.46 1.55
C PHE A 67 13.18 8.77 2.34
N MET A 68 12.62 8.74 3.56
CA MET A 68 12.31 9.93 4.35
C MET A 68 13.51 10.82 4.66
N ASP A 69 14.62 10.23 5.16
CA ASP A 69 15.81 10.98 5.57
C ASP A 69 16.54 11.58 4.37
N THR A 70 16.55 10.87 3.24
CA THR A 70 17.12 11.37 1.99
C THR A 70 16.30 12.53 1.43
N CYS A 71 14.97 12.46 1.47
CA CYS A 71 14.09 13.57 1.09
C CYS A 71 14.37 14.82 1.92
N GLU A 72 14.52 14.68 3.23
CA GLU A 72 14.83 15.79 4.13
C GLU A 72 16.15 16.45 3.75
N ALA A 73 17.22 15.65 3.57
CA ALA A 73 18.54 16.16 3.22
C ALA A 73 18.57 16.85 1.85
N LEU A 74 17.96 16.23 0.83
CA LEU A 74 17.93 16.80 -0.52
C LEU A 74 17.01 18.01 -0.65
N ALA A 75 15.96 18.11 0.15
CA ALA A 75 15.11 19.30 0.18
C ALA A 75 15.86 20.54 0.67
N GLU A 76 16.83 20.39 1.58
CA GLU A 76 17.70 21.48 2.00
C GLU A 76 18.70 21.87 0.89
N GLU A 77 19.21 20.89 0.14
CA GLU A 77 20.18 21.10 -0.94
C GLU A 77 19.55 21.72 -2.20
N TYR A 78 18.28 21.32 -2.50
CA TYR A 78 17.54 21.75 -3.70
C TYR A 78 16.27 22.51 -3.33
N PRO A 79 16.36 23.77 -2.89
CA PRO A 79 15.21 24.54 -2.37
C PRO A 79 14.12 24.82 -3.41
N ASP A 80 14.44 24.73 -4.70
CA ASP A 80 13.50 24.96 -5.80
C ASP A 80 12.76 23.67 -6.25
N VAL A 81 13.08 22.51 -5.65
CA VAL A 81 12.44 21.23 -5.94
C VAL A 81 11.56 20.81 -4.76
N ILE A 82 10.34 20.39 -5.04
CA ILE A 82 9.42 19.87 -4.02
C ILE A 82 9.69 18.37 -3.80
N PHE A 83 9.90 17.98 -2.56
CA PHE A 83 9.98 16.57 -2.15
C PHE A 83 8.71 16.17 -1.41
N SER A 84 7.93 15.29 -2.00
CA SER A 84 6.67 14.81 -1.45
C SER A 84 6.81 13.34 -1.06
N HIS A 85 6.90 13.06 0.25
CA HIS A 85 7.20 11.74 0.78
C HIS A 85 5.92 11.01 1.19
N GLY A 86 5.69 9.85 0.60
CA GLY A 86 4.62 8.91 1.00
C GLY A 86 5.03 8.07 2.20
N THR A 87 4.09 7.79 3.09
CA THR A 87 4.32 7.19 4.41
C THR A 87 5.08 8.16 5.35
N GLY A 88 5.88 7.71 6.31
CA GLY A 88 6.70 8.59 7.15
C GLY A 88 5.95 9.68 7.94
N TYR A 89 6.70 10.68 8.43
CA TYR A 89 6.11 11.74 9.28
C TYR A 89 6.85 13.09 9.24
N LYS A 90 8.00 13.18 8.51
CA LYS A 90 8.82 14.40 8.47
C LYS A 90 8.30 15.39 7.43
N SER A 91 8.49 16.67 7.71
CA SER A 91 8.29 17.78 6.79
C SER A 91 9.10 19.00 7.24
N ASN A 92 9.42 19.93 6.33
CA ASN A 92 10.12 21.17 6.70
C ASN A 92 9.24 22.43 6.57
N GLY A 93 8.00 22.29 6.11
CA GLY A 93 7.08 23.41 5.92
C GLY A 93 7.41 24.35 4.76
N VAL A 94 8.36 23.99 3.90
CA VAL A 94 8.81 24.77 2.73
C VAL A 94 8.64 23.95 1.44
N ASN A 95 9.55 23.00 1.21
CA ASN A 95 9.60 22.19 -0.01
C ASN A 95 9.68 20.68 0.26
N PHE A 96 9.52 20.26 1.52
CA PHE A 96 9.41 18.87 1.91
C PHE A 96 8.14 18.64 2.72
N ASN A 97 7.25 17.81 2.20
CA ASN A 97 6.02 17.42 2.86
C ASN A 97 5.89 15.90 2.98
N ASN A 98 4.95 15.49 3.82
CA ASN A 98 4.54 14.10 3.98
C ASN A 98 3.08 13.94 3.56
N TYR A 99 2.76 12.85 2.89
CA TYR A 99 1.38 12.46 2.57
C TYR A 99 1.14 10.99 2.84
N PHE A 100 -0.08 10.67 3.24
CA PHE A 100 -0.56 9.29 3.33
C PHE A 100 -2.10 9.25 3.34
N GLY A 101 -2.68 8.12 2.94
CA GLY A 101 -4.13 7.95 2.95
C GLY A 101 -4.63 7.32 4.24
N ARG A 102 -5.90 7.58 4.57
CA ARG A 102 -6.57 7.00 5.75
C ARG A 102 -7.08 5.59 5.45
N ILE A 103 -6.17 4.69 5.08
CA ILE A 103 -6.49 3.33 4.65
C ILE A 103 -7.24 2.53 5.73
N TYR A 104 -7.05 2.86 7.01
CA TYR A 104 -7.78 2.25 8.11
C TYR A 104 -9.30 2.42 8.00
N GLN A 105 -9.79 3.46 7.33
CA GLN A 105 -11.23 3.63 7.09
C GLN A 105 -11.76 2.56 6.13
N ALA A 106 -11.04 2.30 5.03
CA ALA A 106 -11.38 1.22 4.12
C ALA A 106 -11.21 -0.16 4.77
N ARG A 107 -10.21 -0.32 5.65
CA ARG A 107 -10.02 -1.54 6.46
C ARG A 107 -11.22 -1.82 7.37
N TYR A 108 -11.78 -0.78 8.00
CA TYR A 108 -12.99 -0.92 8.81
C TYR A 108 -14.18 -1.44 7.98
N LEU A 109 -14.40 -0.86 6.79
CA LEU A 109 -15.46 -1.32 5.90
C LEU A 109 -15.25 -2.75 5.42
N ALA A 110 -14.01 -3.12 5.10
CA ALA A 110 -13.65 -4.49 4.75
C ALA A 110 -13.87 -5.47 5.91
N GLY A 111 -13.61 -5.03 7.14
CA GLY A 111 -13.93 -5.78 8.35
C GLY A 111 -15.44 -6.04 8.50
N ILE A 112 -16.28 -5.04 8.20
CA ILE A 112 -17.75 -5.25 8.17
C ILE A 112 -18.12 -6.35 7.17
N ALA A 113 -17.59 -6.29 5.94
CA ALA A 113 -17.85 -7.30 4.93
C ALA A 113 -17.42 -8.71 5.39
N ALA A 114 -16.23 -8.81 5.98
CA ALA A 114 -15.72 -10.07 6.54
C ALA A 114 -16.58 -10.60 7.69
N GLY A 115 -16.95 -9.75 8.65
CA GLY A 115 -17.79 -10.11 9.79
C GLY A 115 -19.20 -10.54 9.41
N MET A 116 -19.76 -9.95 8.35
CA MET A 116 -21.05 -10.37 7.79
C MET A 116 -20.96 -11.70 7.02
N LYS A 117 -19.79 -12.02 6.48
CA LYS A 117 -19.60 -13.16 5.57
C LYS A 117 -19.15 -14.44 6.28
N THR A 118 -18.37 -14.31 7.36
CA THR A 118 -17.85 -15.47 8.10
C THR A 118 -18.97 -16.34 8.67
N GLU A 119 -18.77 -17.64 8.60
CA GLU A 119 -19.60 -18.68 9.25
C GLU A 119 -18.86 -19.31 10.44
N SER A 120 -17.52 -19.30 10.41
CA SER A 120 -16.68 -19.86 11.48
C SER A 120 -16.43 -18.88 12.63
N ASN A 121 -16.72 -17.60 12.45
CA ASN A 121 -16.33 -16.49 13.32
C ASN A 121 -14.80 -16.30 13.43
N LYS A 122 -14.01 -16.97 12.61
CA LYS A 122 -12.55 -16.86 12.58
C LYS A 122 -12.09 -16.16 11.32
N LEU A 123 -11.51 -14.98 11.51
CA LEU A 123 -10.97 -14.16 10.43
C LEU A 123 -9.44 -14.21 10.45
N GLY A 124 -8.82 -14.54 9.32
CA GLY A 124 -7.38 -14.53 9.15
C GLY A 124 -6.89 -13.17 8.64
N TYR A 125 -5.70 -12.77 9.08
CA TYR A 125 -5.05 -11.55 8.61
C TYR A 125 -3.56 -11.82 8.37
N VAL A 126 -3.11 -11.76 7.12
CA VAL A 126 -1.70 -11.85 6.75
C VAL A 126 -1.10 -10.45 6.81
N ALA A 127 -0.22 -10.22 7.76
CA ALA A 127 0.37 -8.92 8.05
C ALA A 127 1.83 -8.86 7.61
N ALA A 128 2.22 -7.82 6.87
CA ALA A 128 3.60 -7.62 6.44
C ALA A 128 4.55 -7.35 7.61
N MET A 129 4.09 -6.60 8.63
CA MET A 129 4.89 -6.18 9.78
C MET A 129 4.17 -6.47 11.10
N GLY A 130 4.93 -6.50 12.18
CA GLY A 130 4.43 -6.70 13.54
C GLY A 130 3.90 -5.43 14.21
N GLN A 131 3.82 -5.48 15.53
CA GLN A 131 3.24 -4.40 16.36
C GLN A 131 4.01 -3.08 16.31
N GLU A 132 5.26 -3.12 15.93
CA GLU A 132 6.14 -1.95 15.76
C GLU A 132 5.72 -1.04 14.61
N ASN A 133 4.99 -1.57 13.63
CA ASN A 133 4.49 -0.81 12.50
C ASN A 133 3.06 -0.30 12.75
N SER A 134 2.91 1.01 12.95
CA SER A 134 1.63 1.64 13.28
C SER A 134 0.60 1.59 12.15
N GLU A 135 1.04 1.55 10.89
CA GLU A 135 0.15 1.42 9.74
C GLU A 135 -0.53 0.04 9.75
N VAL A 136 0.28 -1.02 9.85
CA VAL A 136 -0.24 -2.40 9.87
C VAL A 136 -1.11 -2.64 11.10
N THR A 137 -0.66 -2.22 12.28
CA THR A 137 -1.42 -2.35 13.53
C THR A 137 -2.74 -1.57 13.47
N GLY A 138 -2.71 -0.35 12.93
CA GLY A 138 -3.92 0.44 12.70
C GLY A 138 -4.89 -0.23 11.73
N GLY A 139 -4.38 -0.86 10.69
CA GLY A 139 -5.15 -1.65 9.72
C GLY A 139 -5.82 -2.87 10.34
N ILE A 140 -5.07 -3.66 11.12
CA ILE A 140 -5.60 -4.83 11.84
C ILE A 140 -6.71 -4.41 12.81
N ASN A 141 -6.46 -3.39 13.62
CA ASN A 141 -7.43 -2.89 14.59
C ASN A 141 -8.71 -2.38 13.91
N ALA A 142 -8.59 -1.61 12.83
CA ALA A 142 -9.73 -1.11 12.09
C ALA A 142 -10.55 -2.25 11.47
N PHE A 143 -9.89 -3.25 10.88
CA PHE A 143 -10.54 -4.44 10.34
C PHE A 143 -11.29 -5.21 11.44
N ALA A 144 -10.64 -5.46 12.58
CA ALA A 144 -11.27 -6.13 13.72
C ALA A 144 -12.47 -5.35 14.25
N MET A 145 -12.34 -4.03 14.43
CA MET A 145 -13.45 -3.17 14.87
C MET A 145 -14.63 -3.21 13.89
N GLY A 146 -14.36 -3.22 12.59
CA GLY A 146 -15.38 -3.37 11.57
C GLY A 146 -16.11 -4.70 11.68
N ALA A 147 -15.39 -5.80 11.81
CA ALA A 147 -15.96 -7.14 11.99
C ALA A 147 -16.81 -7.23 13.27
N TYR A 148 -16.29 -6.76 14.40
CA TYR A 148 -17.01 -6.77 15.68
C TYR A 148 -18.27 -5.91 15.68
N SER A 149 -18.33 -4.86 14.87
CA SER A 149 -19.50 -3.99 14.79
C SER A 149 -20.75 -4.70 14.26
N VAL A 150 -20.57 -5.78 13.50
CA VAL A 150 -21.65 -6.58 12.88
C VAL A 150 -21.70 -8.02 13.39
N ASN A 151 -20.60 -8.53 13.91
CA ASN A 151 -20.49 -9.87 14.48
C ASN A 151 -19.51 -9.86 15.67
N PRO A 152 -20.03 -9.65 16.90
CA PRO A 152 -19.20 -9.54 18.10
C PRO A 152 -18.51 -10.85 18.51
N ASP A 153 -18.88 -11.98 17.93
CA ASP A 153 -18.28 -13.29 18.19
C ASP A 153 -17.05 -13.56 17.31
N CYS A 154 -16.70 -12.63 16.40
CA CYS A 154 -15.52 -12.79 15.54
C CYS A 154 -14.21 -12.78 16.33
N GLU A 155 -13.27 -13.61 15.91
CA GLU A 155 -11.88 -13.62 16.35
C GLU A 155 -10.96 -13.35 15.16
N VAL A 156 -10.00 -12.43 15.32
CA VAL A 156 -9.01 -12.10 14.27
C VAL A 156 -7.68 -12.75 14.59
N TYR A 157 -7.25 -13.68 13.76
CA TYR A 157 -5.98 -14.39 13.84
C TYR A 157 -4.98 -13.75 12.90
N VAL A 158 -3.80 -13.35 13.41
CA VAL A 158 -2.78 -12.65 12.65
C VAL A 158 -1.55 -13.53 12.45
N LYS A 159 -1.04 -13.58 11.21
CA LYS A 159 0.28 -14.12 10.87
C LYS A 159 1.13 -13.03 10.26
N VAL A 160 2.35 -12.84 10.78
CA VAL A 160 3.28 -11.80 10.35
C VAL A 160 4.37 -12.42 9.49
N THR A 161 4.62 -11.86 8.31
CA THR A 161 5.66 -12.29 7.36
C THR A 161 7.00 -11.59 7.58
N ASN A 162 7.01 -10.42 8.24
CA ASN A 162 8.14 -9.51 8.38
C ASN A 162 8.70 -9.03 7.02
N SER A 163 7.83 -8.96 6.00
CA SER A 163 8.14 -8.47 4.68
C SER A 163 6.89 -7.90 4.01
N TRP A 164 7.04 -6.82 3.25
CA TRP A 164 5.96 -6.30 2.39
C TRP A 164 5.72 -7.18 1.17
N PHE A 165 6.77 -7.81 0.66
CA PHE A 165 6.74 -8.66 -0.53
C PHE A 165 7.51 -9.94 -0.27
N ASP A 166 6.79 -11.02 0.03
CA ASP A 166 7.32 -12.38 0.23
C ASP A 166 6.30 -13.41 -0.24
N PRO A 167 6.28 -13.73 -1.54
CA PRO A 167 5.27 -14.63 -2.12
C PRO A 167 5.15 -15.99 -1.43
N GLU A 168 6.28 -16.55 -0.96
CA GLU A 168 6.28 -17.83 -0.27
C GLU A 168 5.77 -17.69 1.17
N GLY A 169 6.30 -16.73 1.92
CA GLY A 169 5.86 -16.45 3.30
C GLY A 169 4.40 -16.05 3.38
N GLU A 170 3.91 -15.25 2.44
CA GLU A 170 2.50 -14.85 2.36
C GLU A 170 1.59 -16.05 2.08
N THR A 171 2.01 -16.96 1.17
CA THR A 171 1.29 -18.21 0.90
C THR A 171 1.24 -19.11 2.13
N GLN A 172 2.37 -19.30 2.81
CA GLN A 172 2.44 -20.13 4.02
C GLN A 172 1.61 -19.55 5.17
N ALA A 173 1.65 -18.21 5.35
CA ALA A 173 0.87 -17.52 6.37
C ALA A 173 -0.63 -17.65 6.13
N ALA A 174 -1.08 -17.48 4.88
CA ALA A 174 -2.48 -17.65 4.51
C ALA A 174 -2.96 -19.09 4.72
N GLN A 175 -2.17 -20.09 4.28
CA GLN A 175 -2.51 -21.50 4.48
C GLN A 175 -2.60 -21.84 5.97
N ALA A 176 -1.68 -21.37 6.79
CA ALA A 176 -1.72 -21.60 8.24
C ALA A 176 -2.98 -20.99 8.90
N LEU A 177 -3.50 -19.87 8.38
CA LEU A 177 -4.76 -19.29 8.85
C LEU A 177 -5.98 -20.14 8.42
N VAL A 178 -5.98 -20.64 7.19
CA VAL A 178 -7.02 -21.58 6.73
C VAL A 178 -7.01 -22.86 7.59
N ASP A 179 -5.82 -23.41 7.88
CA ASP A 179 -5.67 -24.62 8.72
C ASP A 179 -6.15 -24.38 10.18
N LEU A 180 -6.13 -23.14 10.67
CA LEU A 180 -6.72 -22.73 11.96
C LEU A 180 -8.26 -22.64 11.91
N GLY A 181 -8.85 -22.79 10.73
CA GLY A 181 -10.28 -22.71 10.50
C GLY A 181 -10.79 -21.30 10.21
N CYS A 182 -9.92 -20.38 9.82
CA CYS A 182 -10.35 -19.08 9.29
C CYS A 182 -11.04 -19.26 7.93
N ASP A 183 -12.22 -18.68 7.78
CA ASP A 183 -13.01 -18.75 6.54
C ASP A 183 -13.07 -17.43 5.76
N VAL A 184 -12.38 -16.41 6.25
CA VAL A 184 -12.08 -15.16 5.53
C VAL A 184 -10.60 -14.82 5.73
N ILE A 185 -9.84 -14.59 4.65
CA ILE A 185 -8.41 -14.25 4.68
C ILE A 185 -8.21 -12.82 4.18
N ALA A 186 -7.90 -11.91 5.08
CA ALA A 186 -7.47 -10.55 4.77
C ALA A 186 -5.95 -10.44 4.71
N GLN A 187 -5.44 -9.40 4.05
CA GLN A 187 -4.00 -9.18 3.94
C GLN A 187 -3.61 -7.70 4.08
N HIS A 188 -2.36 -7.49 4.50
CA HIS A 188 -1.64 -6.22 4.49
C HIS A 188 -0.21 -6.47 4.00
N CYS A 189 -0.10 -7.08 2.84
CA CYS A 189 1.11 -7.43 2.11
C CYS A 189 0.83 -7.35 0.62
N ASP A 190 1.88 -7.41 -0.22
CA ASP A 190 1.80 -6.88 -1.58
C ASP A 190 1.42 -7.89 -2.66
N THR A 191 1.59 -9.21 -2.42
CA THR A 191 1.27 -10.19 -3.45
C THR A 191 -0.21 -10.61 -3.40
N PRO A 192 -0.81 -11.11 -4.50
CA PRO A 192 -2.15 -11.67 -4.47
C PRO A 192 -2.21 -13.08 -3.86
N ASN A 193 -1.08 -13.66 -3.44
CA ASN A 193 -1.00 -15.05 -2.99
C ASN A 193 -1.96 -15.40 -1.85
N PRO A 194 -2.17 -14.56 -0.81
CA PRO A 194 -3.16 -14.88 0.22
C PRO A 194 -4.58 -15.05 -0.34
N GLN A 195 -4.95 -14.29 -1.36
CA GLN A 195 -6.25 -14.41 -2.01
C GLN A 195 -6.35 -15.67 -2.86
N THR A 196 -5.27 -16.02 -3.56
CA THR A 196 -5.18 -17.29 -4.32
C THR A 196 -5.29 -18.49 -3.40
N VAL A 197 -4.67 -18.45 -2.23
CA VAL A 197 -4.81 -19.50 -1.19
C VAL A 197 -6.25 -19.57 -0.70
N ALA A 198 -6.90 -18.44 -0.45
CA ALA A 198 -8.30 -18.41 -0.05
C ALA A 198 -9.20 -19.10 -1.09
N GLU A 199 -9.00 -18.77 -2.38
CA GLU A 199 -9.77 -19.39 -3.47
C GLU A 199 -9.54 -20.90 -3.58
N GLN A 200 -8.28 -21.34 -3.51
CA GLN A 200 -7.92 -22.77 -3.58
C GLN A 200 -8.54 -23.60 -2.45
N ASN A 201 -8.76 -22.97 -1.30
CA ASN A 201 -9.35 -23.63 -0.13
C ASN A 201 -10.87 -23.39 0.01
N GLY A 202 -11.49 -22.67 -0.93
CA GLY A 202 -12.94 -22.41 -0.92
C GLY A 202 -13.36 -21.48 0.23
N VAL A 203 -12.47 -20.63 0.74
CA VAL A 203 -12.75 -19.61 1.74
C VAL A 203 -12.73 -18.21 1.11
N TRP A 204 -13.23 -17.22 1.84
CA TRP A 204 -13.34 -15.86 1.33
C TRP A 204 -12.07 -15.06 1.51
N GLY A 205 -11.93 -13.98 0.73
CA GLY A 205 -10.76 -13.13 0.75
C GLY A 205 -11.08 -11.63 0.84
N VAL A 206 -10.13 -10.88 1.39
CA VAL A 206 -10.10 -9.41 1.38
C VAL A 206 -8.75 -8.96 0.87
N GLY A 207 -8.72 -8.43 -0.36
CA GLY A 207 -7.51 -7.99 -1.04
C GLY A 207 -6.96 -6.65 -0.52
N TYR A 208 -5.78 -6.29 -1.00
CA TYR A 208 -5.08 -5.06 -0.64
C TYR A 208 -4.35 -4.43 -1.83
N ASN A 209 -4.11 -3.13 -1.75
CA ASN A 209 -3.47 -2.26 -2.74
C ASN A 209 -4.30 -2.06 -4.00
N SER A 210 -4.62 -3.12 -4.72
CA SER A 210 -5.39 -3.11 -5.98
C SER A 210 -6.59 -4.04 -5.90
N ASP A 211 -7.45 -4.00 -6.92
CA ASP A 211 -8.55 -4.95 -7.05
C ASP A 211 -8.00 -6.36 -7.35
N MET A 212 -8.04 -7.22 -6.33
CA MET A 212 -7.58 -8.60 -6.43
C MET A 212 -8.68 -9.59 -6.87
N SER A 213 -9.87 -9.10 -7.22
CA SER A 213 -10.93 -9.96 -7.78
C SER A 213 -10.54 -10.61 -9.11
N LYS A 214 -9.58 -10.02 -9.83
CA LYS A 214 -9.01 -10.61 -11.05
C LYS A 214 -8.05 -11.78 -10.77
N ASP A 215 -7.42 -11.78 -9.57
CA ASP A 215 -6.43 -12.79 -9.17
C ASP A 215 -7.10 -14.00 -8.48
N ALA A 216 -8.21 -13.76 -7.78
CA ALA A 216 -9.01 -14.77 -7.08
C ALA A 216 -10.51 -14.46 -7.17
N PRO A 217 -11.12 -14.60 -8.39
CA PRO A 217 -12.51 -14.18 -8.65
C PRO A 217 -13.56 -14.95 -7.85
N GLY A 218 -13.25 -16.15 -7.40
CA GLY A 218 -14.15 -16.97 -6.59
C GLY A 218 -14.09 -16.71 -5.09
N ALA A 219 -13.07 -15.98 -4.63
CA ALA A 219 -12.84 -15.76 -3.19
C ALA A 219 -13.01 -14.30 -2.76
N VAL A 220 -12.53 -13.34 -3.54
CA VAL A 220 -12.43 -11.95 -3.11
C VAL A 220 -13.78 -11.29 -2.93
N LEU A 221 -14.11 -10.94 -1.68
CA LEU A 221 -15.31 -10.19 -1.31
C LEU A 221 -15.19 -8.71 -1.67
N THR A 222 -14.00 -8.16 -1.40
CA THR A 222 -13.64 -6.76 -1.62
C THR A 222 -12.13 -6.61 -1.56
N SER A 223 -11.60 -5.47 -2.02
CA SER A 223 -10.21 -5.10 -1.86
C SER A 223 -10.09 -3.70 -1.27
N VAL A 224 -9.18 -3.54 -0.32
CA VAL A 224 -8.81 -2.24 0.26
C VAL A 224 -7.80 -1.59 -0.65
N MET A 225 -8.20 -0.55 -1.38
CA MET A 225 -7.41 0.00 -2.48
C MET A 225 -6.96 1.45 -2.21
N TRP A 226 -5.94 1.86 -2.93
CA TRP A 226 -5.43 3.22 -3.00
C TRP A 226 -5.88 3.91 -4.29
N ASP A 227 -6.25 5.17 -4.18
CA ASP A 227 -6.36 6.09 -5.31
C ASP A 227 -5.40 7.26 -5.13
N TRP A 228 -4.15 7.05 -5.50
CA TRP A 228 -3.10 8.06 -5.43
C TRP A 228 -3.28 9.19 -6.44
N SER A 229 -4.11 9.00 -7.49
CA SER A 229 -4.34 10.01 -8.52
C SER A 229 -4.93 11.30 -7.94
N VAL A 230 -5.72 11.19 -6.88
CA VAL A 230 -6.33 12.35 -6.19
C VAL A 230 -5.25 13.26 -5.62
N TYR A 231 -4.33 12.69 -4.85
CA TYR A 231 -3.24 13.48 -4.24
C TYR A 231 -2.25 13.97 -5.29
N TYR A 232 -1.83 13.11 -6.21
CA TYR A 232 -0.87 13.46 -7.25
C TYR A 232 -1.37 14.56 -8.16
N THR A 233 -2.64 14.52 -8.58
CA THR A 233 -3.26 15.59 -9.36
C THR A 233 -3.22 16.92 -8.61
N TYR A 234 -3.61 16.92 -7.33
CA TYR A 234 -3.58 18.10 -6.49
C TYR A 234 -2.18 18.67 -6.33
N ALA A 235 -1.21 17.83 -5.98
CA ALA A 235 0.16 18.25 -5.71
C ALA A 235 0.86 18.80 -6.96
N VAL A 236 0.74 18.11 -8.11
CA VAL A 236 1.34 18.56 -9.37
C VAL A 236 0.66 19.83 -9.88
N GLN A 237 -0.67 19.93 -9.81
CA GLN A 237 -1.37 21.16 -10.20
C GLN A 237 -0.91 22.36 -9.35
N SER A 238 -0.69 22.16 -8.05
CA SER A 238 -0.19 23.23 -7.16
C SER A 238 1.24 23.69 -7.47
N VAL A 239 2.03 22.87 -8.19
CA VAL A 239 3.37 23.25 -8.65
C VAL A 239 3.30 23.98 -10.00
N ILE A 240 2.29 23.69 -10.81
CA ILE A 240 2.08 24.32 -12.13
C ILE A 240 1.50 25.74 -11.99
N ASP A 241 0.60 25.96 -11.02
CA ASP A 241 -0.12 27.22 -10.77
C ASP A 241 0.80 28.27 -10.12
#